data_8b47015304d8d20ba7688d3de912a922
#
_entry.id   8b47015304d8d20ba7688d3de912a922
#
_cell.length_a   1.000
_cell.length_b   1.000
_cell.length_c   1.000
_cell.angle_alpha   90.00
_cell.angle_beta   90.00
_cell.angle_gamma   90.00
#
_symmetry.space_group_name_H-M   'P 1'
#
loop_
_entity.id
_entity.type
_entity.pdbx_description
1 polymer ?
#
loop_
_entity_poly.entity_id
_entity_poly.type
_entity_poly.pdbx_seq_one_letter_code
_entity_poly.pdbx_strand_id
1 'polypeptide(L)'
;MTTADQLDKVVAKTERLIELCSALQEENDLLKLENQSLSTAVKVSKDKIGELEQKLKVIKMAKSFSETNEKTLDIKQKINEFVQEIDKCIVLLKKKKKK
;
A
#
# COMPACT_ATOMS: atom_id res chain seq x y z
N MET A 1 -54.71 44.75 -11.67
CA MET A 1 -54.32 43.65 -10.78
C MET A 1 -55.17 43.69 -9.54
N THR A 2 -55.97 42.67 -9.31
CA THR A 2 -56.75 42.52 -8.10
C THR A 2 -55.91 41.92 -6.99
N THR A 3 -56.37 42.10 -5.74
CA THR A 3 -55.72 41.50 -4.59
C THR A 3 -55.68 39.97 -4.67
N ALA A 4 -56.73 39.37 -5.27
CA ALA A 4 -56.86 37.95 -5.50
C ALA A 4 -55.74 37.45 -6.45
N ASP A 5 -55.46 38.21 -7.51
CA ASP A 5 -54.39 37.86 -8.46
C ASP A 5 -53.00 37.90 -7.79
N GLN A 6 -52.79 38.87 -6.91
CA GLN A 6 -51.55 38.97 -6.15
C GLN A 6 -51.38 37.79 -5.18
N LEU A 7 -52.46 37.39 -4.49
CA LEU A 7 -52.49 36.25 -3.62
C LEU A 7 -52.20 34.95 -4.38
N ASP A 8 -52.81 34.76 -5.55
CA ASP A 8 -52.57 33.60 -6.40
C ASP A 8 -51.07 33.50 -6.81
N LYS A 9 -50.46 34.61 -7.13
CA LYS A 9 -49.01 34.66 -7.47
C LYS A 9 -48.16 34.27 -6.28
N VAL A 10 -48.49 34.77 -5.08
CA VAL A 10 -47.77 34.42 -3.85
C VAL A 10 -47.88 32.94 -3.54
N VAL A 11 -49.08 32.38 -3.65
CA VAL A 11 -49.33 30.95 -3.45
C VAL A 11 -48.53 30.11 -4.43
N ALA A 12 -48.52 30.47 -5.72
CA ALA A 12 -47.77 29.77 -6.74
C ALA A 12 -46.27 29.80 -6.47
N LYS A 13 -45.74 30.96 -6.06
CA LYS A 13 -44.31 31.10 -5.70
C LYS A 13 -43.96 30.29 -4.44
N THR A 14 -44.86 30.25 -3.48
CA THR A 14 -44.68 29.48 -2.25
C THR A 14 -44.65 27.97 -2.54
N GLU A 15 -45.53 27.49 -3.36
CA GLU A 15 -45.55 26.09 -3.82
C GLU A 15 -44.24 25.72 -4.54
N ARG A 16 -43.76 26.60 -5.41
CA ARG A 16 -42.48 26.42 -6.10
C ARG A 16 -41.34 26.35 -5.14
N LEU A 17 -41.32 27.21 -4.14
CA LEU A 17 -40.28 27.18 -3.09
C LEU A 17 -40.28 25.89 -2.30
N ILE A 18 -41.47 25.40 -1.95
CA ILE A 18 -41.60 24.11 -1.26
C ILE A 18 -41.06 22.97 -2.10
N GLU A 19 -41.42 22.96 -3.40
CA GLU A 19 -40.90 21.94 -4.34
C GLU A 19 -39.37 22.00 -4.46
N LEU A 20 -38.82 23.21 -4.56
CA LEU A 20 -37.37 23.41 -4.62
C LEU A 20 -36.68 22.96 -3.33
N CYS A 21 -37.24 23.30 -2.18
CA CYS A 21 -36.74 22.86 -0.90
C CYS A 21 -36.72 21.34 -0.76
N SER A 22 -37.81 20.69 -1.22
CA SER A 22 -37.91 19.25 -1.21
C SER A 22 -36.87 18.61 -2.14
N ALA A 23 -36.68 19.15 -3.34
CA ALA A 23 -35.67 18.68 -4.28
C ALA A 23 -34.25 18.85 -3.73
N LEU A 24 -33.98 19.99 -3.11
CA LEU A 24 -32.70 20.25 -2.48
C LEU A 24 -32.43 19.30 -1.31
N GLN A 25 -33.44 19.00 -0.53
CA GLN A 25 -33.29 18.05 0.59
C GLN A 25 -32.97 16.66 0.06
N GLU A 26 -33.65 16.20 -0.99
CA GLU A 26 -33.34 14.91 -1.64
C GLU A 26 -31.92 14.87 -2.19
N GLU A 27 -31.51 15.94 -2.85
CA GLU A 27 -30.15 16.07 -3.38
C GLU A 27 -29.12 16.06 -2.26
N ASN A 28 -29.38 16.76 -1.17
CA ASN A 28 -28.50 16.76 0.02
C ASN A 28 -28.37 15.36 0.61
N ASP A 29 -29.47 14.63 0.74
CA ASP A 29 -29.45 13.27 1.27
C ASP A 29 -28.65 12.34 0.38
N LEU A 30 -28.81 12.47 -0.93
CA LEU A 30 -28.02 11.71 -1.92
C LEU A 30 -26.53 12.03 -1.81
N LEU A 31 -26.18 13.31 -1.73
CA LEU A 31 -24.80 13.74 -1.61
C LEU A 31 -24.15 13.24 -0.32
N LYS A 32 -24.88 13.22 0.79
CA LYS A 32 -24.42 12.63 2.03
C LYS A 32 -24.11 11.16 1.90
N LEU A 33 -24.98 10.41 1.23
CA LEU A 33 -24.78 8.99 0.96
C LEU A 33 -23.55 8.75 0.06
N GLU A 34 -23.42 9.54 -0.98
CA GLU A 34 -22.25 9.49 -1.87
C GLU A 34 -20.96 9.80 -1.11
N ASN A 35 -20.98 10.83 -0.27
CA ASN A 35 -19.84 11.19 0.55
C ASN A 35 -19.42 10.06 1.51
N GLN A 36 -20.39 9.42 2.15
CA GLN A 36 -20.13 8.28 3.02
C GLN A 36 -19.53 7.10 2.24
N SER A 37 -20.08 6.83 1.08
CA SER A 37 -19.60 5.76 0.19
C SER A 37 -18.17 6.03 -0.27
N LEU A 38 -17.88 7.24 -0.70
CA LEU A 38 -16.54 7.66 -1.13
C LEU A 38 -15.55 7.63 0.03
N SER A 39 -15.97 8.07 1.21
CA SER A 39 -15.12 8.05 2.40
C SER A 39 -14.73 6.61 2.77
N THR A 40 -15.69 5.69 2.70
CA THR A 40 -15.44 4.27 2.94
C THR A 40 -14.51 3.69 1.89
N ALA A 41 -14.71 4.01 0.61
CA ALA A 41 -13.85 3.55 -0.48
C ALA A 41 -12.42 4.04 -0.32
N VAL A 42 -12.24 5.30 0.07
CA VAL A 42 -10.91 5.88 0.34
C VAL A 42 -10.23 5.17 1.50
N LYS A 43 -10.96 4.89 2.55
CA LYS A 43 -10.44 4.18 3.74
C LYS A 43 -9.98 2.77 3.37
N VAL A 44 -10.79 2.03 2.63
CA VAL A 44 -10.46 0.68 2.15
C VAL A 44 -9.22 0.72 1.27
N SER A 45 -9.13 1.69 0.37
CA SER A 45 -7.96 1.86 -0.51
C SER A 45 -6.69 2.17 0.28
N LYS A 46 -6.77 3.03 1.29
CA LYS A 46 -5.64 3.35 2.18
C LYS A 46 -5.16 2.13 2.94
N ASP A 47 -6.08 1.33 3.48
CA ASP A 47 -5.76 0.09 4.17
C ASP A 47 -5.05 -0.90 3.24
N LYS A 48 -5.54 -1.01 2.00
CA LYS A 48 -4.94 -1.87 0.99
C LYS A 48 -3.54 -1.42 0.59
N ILE A 49 -3.34 -0.11 0.46
CA ILE A 49 -2.01 0.47 0.19
C ILE A 49 -1.06 0.13 1.35
N GLY A 50 -1.51 0.28 2.58
CA GLY A 50 -0.73 -0.08 3.76
C GLY A 50 -0.33 -1.55 3.78
N GLU A 51 -1.24 -2.44 3.44
CA GLU A 51 -0.96 -3.88 3.34
C GLU A 51 0.08 -4.18 2.25
N LEU A 52 -0.08 -3.55 1.09
CA LEU A 52 0.86 -3.73 -0.03
C LEU A 52 2.25 -3.20 0.32
N GLU A 53 2.34 -2.06 0.99
CA GLU A 53 3.61 -1.51 1.47
C GLU A 53 4.30 -2.45 2.45
N GLN A 54 3.54 -3.05 3.37
CA GLN A 54 4.05 -4.04 4.31
C GLN A 54 4.59 -5.28 3.59
N LYS A 55 3.84 -5.82 2.65
CA LYS A 55 4.27 -6.96 1.83
C LYS A 55 5.54 -6.66 1.05
N LEU A 56 5.61 -5.47 0.49
CA LEU A 56 6.77 -5.02 -0.28
C LEU A 56 8.01 -4.92 0.61
N LYS A 57 7.84 -4.42 1.83
CA LYS A 57 8.92 -4.33 2.83
C LYS A 57 9.42 -5.72 3.20
N VAL A 58 8.53 -6.67 3.44
CA VAL A 58 8.88 -8.06 3.76
C VAL A 58 9.64 -8.71 2.60
N ILE A 59 9.19 -8.52 1.37
CA ILE A 59 9.84 -9.06 0.18
C ILE A 59 11.26 -8.50 0.03
N LYS A 60 11.44 -7.19 0.24
CA LYS A 60 12.76 -6.56 0.20
C LYS A 60 13.69 -7.09 1.27
N MET A 61 13.18 -7.30 2.48
CA MET A 61 13.96 -7.89 3.57
C MET A 61 14.37 -9.32 3.28
N ALA A 62 13.45 -10.13 2.74
CA ALA A 62 13.72 -11.51 2.36
C ALA A 62 14.77 -11.59 1.25
N LYS A 63 14.68 -10.71 0.26
CA LYS A 63 15.67 -10.64 -0.83
C LYS A 63 17.05 -10.25 -0.30
N SER A 64 17.12 -9.26 0.57
CA SER A 64 18.36 -8.82 1.20
C SER A 64 18.99 -9.95 2.03
N PHE A 65 18.19 -10.67 2.78
CA PHE A 65 18.64 -11.80 3.58
C PHE A 65 19.17 -12.94 2.71
N SER A 66 18.49 -13.24 1.62
CA SER A 66 18.91 -14.27 0.66
C SER A 66 20.25 -13.92 0.01
N GLU A 67 20.45 -12.67 -0.39
CA GLU A 67 21.72 -12.19 -0.94
C GLU A 67 22.86 -12.29 0.07
N THR A 68 22.59 -11.94 1.31
CA THR A 68 23.57 -12.06 2.40
C THR A 68 23.97 -13.52 2.65
N ASN A 69 23.02 -14.44 2.63
CA ASN A 69 23.29 -15.87 2.79
C ASN A 69 24.13 -16.43 1.64
N GLU A 70 23.86 -16.05 0.42
CA GLU A 70 24.67 -16.44 -0.74
C GLU A 70 26.11 -15.99 -0.61
N LYS A 71 26.33 -14.75 -0.22
CA LYS A 71 27.67 -14.20 0.01
C LYS A 71 28.41 -14.94 1.14
N THR A 72 27.69 -15.26 2.21
CA THR A 72 28.25 -16.00 3.35
C THR A 72 28.68 -17.41 2.93
N LEU A 73 27.88 -18.10 2.12
CA LEU A 73 28.22 -19.42 1.59
C LEU A 73 29.43 -19.36 0.68
N ASP A 74 29.54 -18.36 -0.19
CA ASP A 74 30.70 -18.16 -1.06
C ASP A 74 31.98 -17.95 -0.26
N ILE A 75 31.91 -17.15 0.78
CA ILE A 75 33.08 -16.89 1.68
C ILE A 75 33.50 -18.18 2.38
N LYS A 76 32.57 -18.97 2.90
CA LYS A 76 32.85 -20.25 3.54
C LYS A 76 33.53 -21.21 2.57
N GLN A 77 33.06 -21.28 1.35
CA GLN A 77 33.63 -22.14 0.31
C GLN A 77 35.05 -21.75 -0.03
N LYS A 78 35.32 -20.46 -0.16
CA LYS A 78 36.71 -19.95 -0.42
C LYS A 78 37.65 -20.25 0.73
N ILE A 79 37.21 -20.10 1.96
CA ILE A 79 38.00 -20.42 3.16
C ILE A 79 38.34 -21.90 3.16
N ASN A 80 37.41 -22.80 2.86
CA ASN A 80 37.63 -24.23 2.77
C ASN A 80 38.67 -24.58 1.70
N GLU A 81 38.59 -23.94 0.54
CA GLU A 81 39.58 -24.12 -0.53
C GLU A 81 40.99 -23.71 -0.09
N PHE A 82 41.11 -22.58 0.58
CA PHE A 82 42.40 -22.12 1.15
C PHE A 82 42.97 -23.08 2.17
N VAL A 83 42.14 -23.59 3.06
CA VAL A 83 42.57 -24.57 4.07
C VAL A 83 43.09 -25.84 3.39
N GLN A 84 42.40 -26.34 2.36
CA GLN A 84 42.87 -27.51 1.60
C GLN A 84 44.22 -27.27 0.91
N GLU A 85 44.42 -26.10 0.34
CA GLU A 85 45.69 -25.73 -0.30
C GLU A 85 46.86 -25.66 0.74
N ILE A 86 46.57 -25.09 1.88
CA ILE A 86 47.58 -25.02 2.99
C ILE A 86 47.94 -26.42 3.45
N ASP A 87 46.96 -27.31 3.64
CA ASP A 87 47.21 -28.70 4.04
C ASP A 87 48.07 -29.44 3.02
N LYS A 88 47.83 -29.25 1.72
CA LYS A 88 48.62 -29.81 0.63
C LYS A 88 50.08 -29.33 0.71
N CYS A 89 50.27 -28.04 0.96
CA CYS A 89 51.62 -27.47 1.12
C CYS A 89 52.35 -28.04 2.32
N ILE A 90 51.68 -28.23 3.43
CA ILE A 90 52.27 -28.84 4.65
C ILE A 90 52.67 -30.27 4.39
N VAL A 91 51.87 -31.05 3.70
CA VAL A 91 52.23 -32.45 3.33
C VAL A 91 53.46 -32.47 2.45
N LEU A 92 53.54 -31.58 1.46
CA LEU A 92 54.75 -31.47 0.60
C LEU A 92 56.02 -31.10 1.37
N LEU A 93 55.90 -30.19 2.31
CA LEU A 93 57.02 -29.80 3.18
C LEU A 93 57.50 -30.95 4.07
N LYS A 94 56.57 -31.72 4.62
CA LYS A 94 56.89 -32.91 5.40
C LYS A 94 57.60 -33.97 4.59
N LYS A 95 57.18 -34.18 3.35
CA LYS A 95 57.86 -35.12 2.42
C LYS A 95 59.28 -34.70 2.11
N LYS A 96 59.53 -33.41 1.94
CA LYS A 96 60.88 -32.86 1.71
C LYS A 96 61.81 -33.02 2.92
N LYS A 97 61.25 -32.94 4.15
CA LYS A 97 62.04 -33.08 5.39
C LYS A 97 62.43 -34.54 5.68
N LYS A 98 61.73 -35.51 5.14
CA LYS A 98 62.00 -36.94 5.35
C LYS A 98 63.12 -37.48 4.45
N LYS A 99 63.61 -36.66 3.56
CA LYS A 99 64.81 -36.97 2.78
C LYS A 99 66.04 -36.38 3.47
#